data_8773a591e09530b44d108138aa522887
#
_entry.id   8773a591e09530b44d108138aa522887
#
_cell.length_a   1.000
_cell.length_b   1.000
_cell.length_c   1.000
_cell.angle_alpha   90.00
_cell.angle_beta   90.00
_cell.angle_gamma   90.00
#
_symmetry.space_group_name_H-M   'P 1'
#
loop_
_entity.id
_entity.type
_entity.pdbx_description
1 polymer ?
#
loop_
_entity_poly.entity_id
_entity_poly.type
_entity_poly.pdbx_seq_one_letter_code
_entity_poly.pdbx_strand_id
1 'polypeptide(L)'
;MAQFSGKVWVLGDDIDTDIIIPTEYLALETVNDMAPYAFSPLRPELACQIKEGDIIVAGKNFGCGSSREQAPEIIKALGIKCVIAKSFARIFFRNSINNGLLLIENDKLHDDVKEGDSVTVTVNEDIDYNGNKYPIASLPEIGRAH
;
A
#
# COMPACT_ATOMS: atom_id res chain seq x y z
N MET A 1 8.33 20.08 -2.78
CA MET A 1 7.78 18.77 -3.12
C MET A 1 7.78 17.89 -1.90
N ALA A 2 6.72 17.16 -1.70
CA ALA A 2 6.65 16.25 -0.56
C ALA A 2 7.64 15.10 -0.73
N GLN A 3 8.43 14.86 0.28
CA GLN A 3 9.40 13.78 0.29
C GLN A 3 9.35 13.09 1.64
N PHE A 4 9.45 11.77 1.64
CA PHE A 4 9.48 11.02 2.88
C PHE A 4 10.27 9.73 2.69
N SER A 5 10.74 9.18 3.79
CA SER A 5 11.45 7.90 3.80
C SER A 5 10.73 6.95 4.73
N GLY A 6 10.82 5.66 4.43
CA GLY A 6 10.20 4.66 5.26
C GLY A 6 10.82 3.29 5.08
N LYS A 7 10.60 2.45 6.09
CA LYS A 7 11.00 1.04 6.05
C LYS A 7 10.02 0.28 5.16
N VAL A 8 10.54 -0.66 4.40
CA VAL A 8 9.78 -1.41 3.41
C VAL A 8 9.34 -2.75 3.94
N TRP A 9 8.07 -3.06 3.72
CA TRP A 9 7.49 -4.41 3.88
C TRP A 9 7.19 -4.93 2.49
N VAL A 10 7.69 -6.12 2.15
CA VAL A 10 7.58 -6.68 0.79
C VAL A 10 6.47 -7.73 0.76
N LEU A 11 5.53 -7.53 -0.15
CA LEU A 11 4.43 -8.48 -0.39
C LEU A 11 4.46 -8.92 -1.85
N GLY A 12 3.81 -10.04 -2.13
CA GLY A 12 3.79 -10.61 -3.47
C GLY A 12 2.70 -10.07 -4.37
N ASP A 13 2.34 -10.86 -5.38
CA ASP A 13 1.27 -10.54 -6.31
C ASP A 13 -0.10 -10.89 -5.73
N ASP A 14 -1.14 -10.27 -6.30
CA ASP A 14 -2.53 -10.64 -6.02
C ASP A 14 -2.91 -10.57 -4.54
N ILE A 15 -2.46 -9.52 -3.88
CA ILE A 15 -2.89 -9.25 -2.51
C ILE A 15 -4.32 -8.72 -2.59
N ASP A 16 -5.28 -9.62 -2.42
CA ASP A 16 -6.68 -9.24 -2.56
C ASP A 16 -7.25 -8.64 -1.27
N THR A 17 -8.46 -8.11 -1.37
CA THR A 17 -9.08 -7.43 -0.25
C THR A 17 -9.39 -8.37 0.91
N ASP A 18 -9.61 -9.67 0.66
CA ASP A 18 -9.78 -10.66 1.72
C ASP A 18 -8.49 -10.91 2.50
N ILE A 19 -7.35 -10.70 1.86
CA ILE A 19 -6.05 -10.76 2.54
C ILE A 19 -5.84 -9.49 3.35
N ILE A 20 -6.18 -8.34 2.76
CA ILE A 20 -6.02 -7.06 3.47
C ILE A 20 -6.88 -7.06 4.73
N ILE A 21 -8.14 -7.46 4.61
CA ILE A 21 -9.01 -7.67 5.78
C ILE A 21 -10.00 -8.79 5.52
N PRO A 22 -9.90 -9.91 6.24
CA PRO A 22 -10.85 -11.00 6.08
C PRO A 22 -12.26 -10.58 6.43
N THR A 23 -13.24 -11.17 5.74
CA THR A 23 -14.65 -10.84 5.88
C THR A 23 -15.13 -10.92 7.33
N GLU A 24 -14.65 -11.88 8.07
CA GLU A 24 -15.08 -12.11 9.46
C GLU A 24 -14.81 -10.93 10.38
N TYR A 25 -13.81 -10.11 10.06
CA TYR A 25 -13.47 -8.95 10.88
C TYR A 25 -14.22 -7.68 10.49
N LEU A 26 -14.94 -7.71 9.37
CA LEU A 26 -15.72 -6.56 8.92
C LEU A 26 -16.88 -6.24 9.86
N ALA A 27 -17.25 -7.18 10.73
CA ALA A 27 -18.28 -6.96 11.73
C ALA A 27 -17.82 -6.13 12.94
N LEU A 28 -16.52 -5.89 13.05
CA LEU A 28 -15.98 -5.06 14.13
C LEU A 28 -16.44 -3.61 13.96
N GLU A 29 -16.52 -2.88 15.06
CA GLU A 29 -17.15 -1.56 15.06
C GLU A 29 -16.36 -0.51 14.29
N THR A 30 -15.04 -0.53 14.41
CA THR A 30 -14.21 0.53 13.84
C THR A 30 -13.07 -0.04 13.02
N VAL A 31 -12.52 0.82 12.14
CA VAL A 31 -11.32 0.48 11.38
C VAL A 31 -10.15 0.17 12.32
N ASN A 32 -10.03 0.90 13.42
CA ASN A 32 -8.96 0.64 14.38
C ASN A 32 -9.09 -0.72 15.03
N ASP A 33 -10.31 -1.22 15.22
CA ASP A 33 -10.54 -2.57 15.74
C ASP A 33 -10.15 -3.63 14.70
N MET A 34 -10.33 -3.33 13.42
CA MET A 34 -10.01 -4.25 12.32
C MET A 34 -8.52 -4.34 12.04
N ALA A 35 -7.81 -3.24 12.20
CA ALA A 35 -6.42 -3.12 11.77
C ALA A 35 -5.49 -4.22 12.31
N PRO A 36 -5.61 -4.67 13.56
CA PRO A 36 -4.72 -5.75 14.05
C PRO A 36 -4.85 -7.06 13.28
N TYR A 37 -5.92 -7.25 12.53
CA TYR A 37 -6.15 -8.47 11.76
C TYR A 37 -5.79 -8.33 10.28
N ALA A 38 -5.27 -7.17 9.88
CA ALA A 38 -4.89 -6.93 8.50
C ALA A 38 -3.81 -7.90 8.06
N PHE A 39 -3.94 -8.40 6.84
CA PHE A 39 -3.01 -9.33 6.22
C PHE A 39 -2.89 -10.67 6.95
N SER A 40 -3.80 -10.96 7.88
CA SER A 40 -3.69 -12.16 8.70
C SER A 40 -3.71 -13.48 7.92
N PRO A 41 -4.46 -13.62 6.80
CA PRO A 41 -4.37 -14.86 6.02
C PRO A 41 -2.99 -15.10 5.41
N LEU A 42 -2.22 -14.03 5.17
CA LEU A 42 -0.91 -14.12 4.55
C LEU A 42 0.20 -14.10 5.59
N ARG A 43 0.16 -13.13 6.50
CA ARG A 43 1.18 -12.95 7.53
C ARG A 43 0.50 -12.42 8.81
N PRO A 44 0.07 -13.32 9.70
CA PRO A 44 -0.70 -12.90 10.89
C PRO A 44 0.00 -11.89 11.78
N GLU A 45 1.33 -11.90 11.79
CA GLU A 45 2.12 -11.00 12.65
C GLU A 45 2.37 -9.63 12.01
N LEU A 46 2.09 -9.46 10.72
CA LEU A 46 2.50 -8.27 9.99
C LEU A 46 1.88 -7.00 10.57
N ALA A 47 0.60 -7.04 10.86
CA ALA A 47 -0.11 -5.85 11.34
C ALA A 47 0.51 -5.27 12.61
N CYS A 48 1.00 -6.12 13.52
CA CYS A 48 1.60 -5.63 14.76
C CYS A 48 3.05 -5.20 14.59
N GLN A 49 3.68 -5.56 13.48
CA GLN A 49 5.07 -5.17 13.20
C GLN A 49 5.18 -3.87 12.42
N ILE A 50 4.15 -3.51 11.68
CA ILE A 50 4.16 -2.28 10.90
C ILE A 50 4.16 -1.07 11.83
N LYS A 51 5.01 -0.10 11.53
CA LYS A 51 5.13 1.14 12.28
C LYS A 51 4.67 2.32 11.43
N GLU A 52 4.31 3.41 12.10
CA GLU A 52 3.93 4.62 11.39
C GLU A 52 5.05 5.10 10.48
N GLY A 53 4.70 5.41 9.24
CA GLY A 53 5.66 5.86 8.24
C GLY A 53 6.23 4.74 7.38
N ASP A 54 5.91 3.49 7.68
CA ASP A 54 6.38 2.37 6.88
C ASP A 54 5.71 2.36 5.50
N ILE A 55 6.32 1.63 4.57
CA ILE A 55 5.90 1.58 3.17
C ILE A 55 5.71 0.11 2.79
N ILE A 56 4.63 -0.19 2.07
CA ILE A 56 4.43 -1.51 1.48
C ILE A 56 4.91 -1.48 0.04
N VAL A 57 5.74 -2.45 -0.35
CA VAL A 57 6.13 -2.67 -1.74
C VAL A 57 5.60 -4.03 -2.16
N ALA A 58 4.70 -4.05 -3.12
CA ALA A 58 4.01 -5.26 -3.52
C ALA A 58 4.16 -5.53 -5.02
N GLY A 59 3.73 -6.71 -5.43
CA GLY A 59 3.78 -7.11 -6.82
C GLY A 59 2.59 -6.62 -7.62
N LYS A 60 2.09 -7.46 -8.53
CA LYS A 60 1.01 -7.07 -9.43
C LYS A 60 -0.35 -7.23 -8.79
N ASN A 61 -1.29 -6.41 -9.24
CA ASN A 61 -2.71 -6.56 -8.96
C ASN A 61 -3.06 -6.44 -7.47
N PHE A 62 -2.42 -5.48 -6.81
CA PHE A 62 -2.69 -5.22 -5.38
C PHE A 62 -4.11 -4.68 -5.21
N GLY A 63 -4.83 -5.23 -4.23
CA GLY A 63 -6.18 -4.79 -3.94
C GLY A 63 -7.26 -5.44 -4.79
N CYS A 64 -6.95 -6.55 -5.49
CA CYS A 64 -7.93 -7.25 -6.30
C CYS A 64 -9.01 -7.88 -5.43
N GLY A 65 -10.03 -8.43 -6.07
CA GLY A 65 -11.13 -9.08 -5.38
C GLY A 65 -12.29 -8.14 -5.11
N SER A 66 -13.05 -8.40 -4.06
CA SER A 66 -14.24 -7.63 -3.74
C SER A 66 -13.91 -6.19 -3.38
N SER A 67 -14.78 -5.29 -3.79
CA SER A 67 -14.62 -3.88 -3.42
C SER A 67 -14.92 -3.70 -1.94
N ARG A 68 -13.94 -3.21 -1.19
CA ARG A 68 -14.08 -2.93 0.23
C ARG A 68 -13.47 -1.59 0.53
N GLU A 69 -14.31 -0.67 0.96
CA GLU A 69 -13.85 0.68 1.32
C GLU A 69 -12.96 0.65 2.55
N GLN A 70 -13.14 -0.32 3.42
CA GLN A 70 -12.33 -0.45 4.63
C GLN A 70 -10.86 -0.78 4.33
N ALA A 71 -10.58 -1.44 3.21
CA ALA A 71 -9.21 -1.88 2.93
C ALA A 71 -8.19 -0.73 2.93
N PRO A 72 -8.40 0.35 2.17
CA PRO A 72 -7.44 1.46 2.24
C PRO A 72 -7.43 2.14 3.60
N GLU A 73 -8.56 2.23 4.28
CA GLU A 73 -8.63 2.84 5.61
C GLU A 73 -7.81 2.05 6.62
N ILE A 74 -7.86 0.72 6.54
CA ILE A 74 -7.11 -0.17 7.43
C ILE A 74 -5.60 -0.01 7.19
N ILE A 75 -5.19 0.05 5.93
CA ILE A 75 -3.78 0.24 5.60
C ILE A 75 -3.27 1.55 6.20
N LYS A 76 -4.05 2.61 6.09
CA LYS A 76 -3.70 3.88 6.72
C LYS A 76 -3.65 3.77 8.24
N ALA A 77 -4.60 3.07 8.83
CA ALA A 77 -4.66 2.93 10.29
C ALA A 77 -3.45 2.19 10.84
N LEU A 78 -2.83 1.33 10.04
CA LEU A 78 -1.59 0.65 10.43
C LEU A 78 -0.40 1.59 10.47
N GLY A 79 -0.51 2.77 9.86
CA GLY A 79 0.58 3.73 9.78
C GLY A 79 1.33 3.72 8.46
N ILE A 80 0.86 2.95 7.49
CA ILE A 80 1.50 2.87 6.16
C ILE A 80 1.40 4.23 5.48
N LYS A 81 2.54 4.74 5.04
CA LYS A 81 2.62 6.04 4.39
C LYS A 81 2.20 5.96 2.93
N CYS A 82 2.61 4.91 2.23
CA CYS A 82 2.17 4.67 0.87
C CYS A 82 2.33 3.19 0.53
N VAL A 83 1.67 2.79 -0.55
CA VAL A 83 1.84 1.45 -1.14
C VAL A 83 2.42 1.62 -2.52
N ILE A 84 3.55 0.96 -2.77
CA ILE A 84 4.20 0.94 -4.07
C ILE A 84 3.98 -0.47 -4.63
N ALA A 85 3.39 -0.58 -5.81
CA ALA A 85 3.12 -1.89 -6.40
C ALA A 85 3.37 -1.85 -7.90
N LYS A 86 3.55 -3.02 -8.48
CA LYS A 86 3.69 -3.10 -9.95
C LYS A 86 2.40 -2.70 -10.64
N SER A 87 1.27 -3.06 -10.06
CA SER A 87 -0.03 -2.60 -10.53
C SER A 87 -1.06 -2.71 -9.41
N PHE A 88 -2.16 -1.99 -9.56
CA PHE A 88 -3.28 -2.00 -8.61
C PHE A 88 -4.56 -2.36 -9.32
N ALA A 89 -5.47 -3.04 -8.60
CA ALA A 89 -6.83 -3.20 -9.08
C ALA A 89 -7.50 -1.83 -9.14
N ARG A 90 -8.30 -1.61 -10.18
CA ARG A 90 -8.86 -0.28 -10.47
C ARG A 90 -9.72 0.26 -9.34
N ILE A 91 -10.62 -0.56 -8.82
CA ILE A 91 -11.54 -0.10 -7.77
C ILE A 91 -10.79 0.22 -6.50
N PHE A 92 -9.82 -0.64 -6.15
CA PHE A 92 -8.98 -0.39 -4.98
C PHE A 92 -8.21 0.92 -5.14
N PHE A 93 -7.64 1.15 -6.32
CA PHE A 93 -6.89 2.37 -6.59
C PHE A 93 -7.79 3.61 -6.36
N ARG A 94 -8.99 3.58 -6.91
CA ARG A 94 -9.93 4.69 -6.77
C ARG A 94 -10.32 4.91 -5.31
N ASN A 95 -10.67 3.85 -4.60
CA ASN A 95 -11.05 3.96 -3.20
C ASN A 95 -9.91 4.49 -2.34
N SER A 96 -8.68 4.08 -2.64
CA SER A 96 -7.50 4.52 -1.90
C SER A 96 -7.24 6.01 -2.10
N ILE A 97 -7.33 6.49 -3.33
CA ILE A 97 -7.19 7.91 -3.63
C ILE A 97 -8.23 8.72 -2.86
N ASN A 98 -9.49 8.25 -2.87
CA ASN A 98 -10.57 8.95 -2.19
C ASN A 98 -10.37 8.98 -0.67
N ASN A 99 -9.67 7.99 -0.12
CA ASN A 99 -9.38 7.91 1.30
C ASN A 99 -8.04 8.56 1.68
N GLY A 100 -7.35 9.14 0.72
CA GLY A 100 -6.09 9.81 0.98
C GLY A 100 -4.90 8.87 1.17
N LEU A 101 -5.01 7.60 0.78
CA LEU A 101 -3.88 6.68 0.79
C LEU A 101 -3.09 6.86 -0.51
N LEU A 102 -1.81 7.16 -0.39
CA LEU A 102 -0.96 7.34 -1.56
C LEU A 102 -0.61 5.99 -2.17
N LEU A 103 -0.89 5.82 -3.46
CA LEU A 103 -0.51 4.64 -4.23
C LEU A 103 0.44 5.04 -5.34
N ILE A 104 1.48 4.24 -5.55
CA ILE A 104 2.50 4.50 -6.56
C ILE A 104 2.71 3.22 -7.36
N GLU A 105 2.67 3.33 -8.69
CA GLU A 105 2.99 2.20 -9.56
C GLU A 105 4.43 2.28 -10.00
N ASN A 106 5.17 1.19 -9.81
CA ASN A 106 6.52 1.04 -10.31
C ASN A 106 6.77 -0.45 -10.48
N ASP A 107 7.21 -0.85 -11.67
CA ASP A 107 7.35 -2.27 -12.02
C ASP A 107 8.72 -2.84 -11.72
N LYS A 108 9.65 -2.06 -11.19
CA LYS A 108 11.03 -2.50 -10.97
C LYS A 108 11.44 -2.55 -9.51
N LEU A 109 10.95 -1.63 -8.70
CA LEU A 109 11.38 -1.54 -7.31
C LEU A 109 11.14 -2.83 -6.54
N HIS A 110 10.00 -3.46 -6.76
CA HIS A 110 9.65 -4.70 -6.08
C HIS A 110 10.68 -5.81 -6.30
N ASP A 111 11.28 -5.85 -7.48
CA ASP A 111 12.28 -6.88 -7.81
C ASP A 111 13.62 -6.61 -7.12
N ASP A 112 13.91 -5.37 -6.79
CA ASP A 112 15.22 -4.96 -6.29
C ASP A 112 15.27 -4.81 -4.78
N VAL A 113 14.18 -4.33 -4.17
CA VAL A 113 14.15 -4.00 -2.75
C VAL A 113 13.96 -5.26 -1.90
N LYS A 114 14.49 -5.23 -0.68
CA LYS A 114 14.32 -6.31 0.30
C LYS A 114 13.58 -5.79 1.50
N GLU A 115 12.81 -6.67 2.13
CA GLU A 115 12.08 -6.32 3.34
C GLU A 115 13.05 -5.82 4.41
N GLY A 116 12.68 -4.74 5.05
CA GLY A 116 13.51 -4.09 6.05
C GLY A 116 14.38 -2.97 5.51
N ASP A 117 14.56 -2.92 4.19
CA ASP A 117 15.27 -1.80 3.56
C ASP A 117 14.47 -0.51 3.69
N SER A 118 15.12 0.61 3.43
CA SER A 118 14.47 1.92 3.42
C SER A 118 14.49 2.48 2.02
N VAL A 119 13.42 3.19 1.67
CA VAL A 119 13.35 3.94 0.42
C VAL A 119 12.93 5.37 0.73
N THR A 120 13.32 6.30 -0.13
CA THR A 120 12.90 7.69 -0.04
C THR A 120 12.03 8.02 -1.25
N VAL A 121 10.83 8.49 -0.99
CA VAL A 121 9.86 8.82 -2.04
C VAL A 121 9.77 10.32 -2.18
N THR A 122 10.00 10.82 -3.42
CA THR A 122 9.71 12.20 -3.77
C THR A 122 8.44 12.16 -4.62
N VAL A 123 7.35 12.64 -4.03
CA VAL A 123 6.02 12.49 -4.63
C VAL A 123 5.99 13.08 -6.03
N ASN A 124 5.45 12.32 -6.97
CA ASN A 124 5.36 12.68 -8.40
C ASN A 124 6.69 12.80 -9.13
N GLU A 125 7.77 12.35 -8.55
CA GLU A 125 9.08 12.39 -9.20
C GLU A 125 9.70 11.01 -9.27
N ASP A 126 10.22 10.52 -8.15
CA ASP A 126 10.92 9.24 -8.14
C ASP A 126 10.98 8.64 -6.74
N ILE A 127 11.48 7.40 -6.72
CA ILE A 127 11.79 6.68 -5.48
C ILE A 127 13.28 6.45 -5.50
N ASP A 128 13.97 6.81 -4.40
CA ASP A 128 15.40 6.59 -4.24
C ASP A 128 15.62 5.36 -3.38
N TYR A 129 16.33 4.39 -3.93
CA TYR A 129 16.71 3.18 -3.22
C TYR A 129 18.18 2.90 -3.47
N ASN A 130 19.00 3.02 -2.43
CA ASN A 130 20.46 2.78 -2.50
C ASN A 130 21.15 3.61 -3.60
N GLY A 131 20.68 4.84 -3.81
CA GLY A 131 21.24 5.71 -4.84
C GLY A 131 20.66 5.51 -6.23
N ASN A 132 19.84 4.51 -6.42
CA ASN A 132 19.13 4.29 -7.69
C ASN A 132 17.81 5.04 -7.69
N LYS A 133 17.50 5.67 -8.80
CA LYS A 133 16.25 6.42 -8.94
C LYS A 133 15.25 5.60 -9.75
N TYR A 134 14.06 5.44 -9.20
CA TYR A 134 12.97 4.72 -9.87
C TYR A 134 11.90 5.75 -10.20
N PRO A 135 11.71 6.09 -11.48
CA PRO A 135 10.75 7.12 -11.83
C PRO A 135 9.32 6.70 -11.47
N ILE A 136 8.55 7.66 -11.00
CA ILE A 136 7.14 7.46 -10.71
C ILE A 136 6.36 7.91 -11.94
N ALA A 137 5.56 6.99 -12.50
CA ALA A 137 4.66 7.34 -13.58
C ALA A 137 3.67 8.39 -13.08
N SER A 138 3.21 9.26 -13.96
CA SER A 138 2.19 10.23 -13.62
C SER A 138 1.01 9.50 -13.03
N LEU A 139 0.52 9.99 -11.88
CA LEU A 139 -0.69 9.42 -11.31
C LEU A 139 -1.83 9.58 -12.31
N PRO A 140 -2.70 8.55 -12.41
CA PRO A 140 -3.89 8.70 -13.22
C PRO A 140 -4.67 9.94 -12.81
N GLU A 141 -5.36 10.52 -13.74
CA GLU A 141 -6.10 11.75 -13.53
C GLU A 141 -7.34 11.59 -12.64
N ILE A 142 -7.51 10.44 -12.03
CA ILE A 142 -8.70 10.11 -11.24
C ILE A 142 -8.97 11.13 -10.14
N GLY A 143 -7.94 11.62 -9.51
CA GLY A 143 -8.08 12.58 -8.42
C GLY A 143 -8.24 14.02 -8.89
N ARG A 144 -8.15 14.27 -10.17
CA ARG A 144 -8.28 15.62 -10.71
C ARG A 144 -9.67 15.82 -11.25
N ALA A 145 -10.18 17.01 -11.04
CA ALA A 145 -11.45 17.38 -11.63
C ALA A 145 -11.25 17.59 -13.13
N HIS A 146 -11.87 16.80 -13.90
CA HIS A 146 -11.83 16.91 -15.33
C HIS A 146 -13.23 17.14 -15.84
#